data_05dd62797eee9c7d6b8d93acc9d63450
#
_entry.id   05dd62797eee9c7d6b8d93acc9d63450
#
_cell.length_a   1.000
_cell.length_b   1.000
_cell.length_c   1.000
_cell.angle_alpha   90.00
_cell.angle_beta   90.00
_cell.angle_gamma   90.00
#
_symmetry.space_group_name_H-M   'P 1'
#
loop_
_entity.id
_entity.type
_entity.pdbx_description
1 polymer ?
#
loop_
_entity_poly.entity_id
_entity_poly.type
_entity_poly.pdbx_seq_one_letter_code
_entity_poly.pdbx_strand_id
1 'polypeptide(L)'
;TIFGPLIAGFIGQRFGSLIPCLLLIIILLVTGVIIPNVTSPIIFFMAVPICGMIPMIMTPFYLGAMAKLDPTGGLAAAHPAFSTMGGAAGPVVMGYVSDWQGFTGIGWVVLITILMGIPLISIALMEADKK
;
A
#
# COMPACT_ATOMS: atom_id res chain seq x y z
N THR A 1 11.58 -1.16 -13.12
CA THR A 1 11.37 -2.37 -12.28
C THR A 1 10.33 -3.26 -12.93
N ILE A 2 10.77 -4.20 -13.79
CA ILE A 2 9.90 -5.07 -14.61
C ILE A 2 9.32 -6.25 -13.78
N PHE A 3 9.94 -6.57 -12.66
CA PHE A 3 9.57 -7.74 -11.84
C PHE A 3 8.20 -7.65 -11.16
N GLY A 4 7.76 -6.46 -10.75
CA GLY A 4 6.48 -6.28 -10.06
C GLY A 4 5.26 -6.71 -10.91
N PRO A 5 5.10 -6.20 -12.14
CA PRO A 5 4.01 -6.60 -13.04
C PRO A 5 4.03 -8.08 -13.43
N LEU A 6 5.22 -8.68 -13.60
CA LEU A 6 5.35 -10.11 -13.90
C LEU A 6 4.87 -10.99 -12.74
N ILE A 7 5.30 -10.69 -11.52
CA ILE A 7 4.85 -11.38 -10.30
C ILE A 7 3.35 -11.22 -10.11
N ALA A 8 2.83 -10.00 -10.30
CA ALA A 8 1.41 -9.70 -10.19
C ALA A 8 0.57 -10.47 -11.23
N GLY A 9 1.05 -10.60 -12.48
CA GLY A 9 0.37 -11.36 -13.53
C GLY A 9 0.27 -12.85 -13.21
N PHE A 10 1.34 -13.46 -12.69
CA PHE A 10 1.34 -14.88 -12.31
C PHE A 10 0.45 -15.18 -11.09
N ILE A 11 0.48 -14.34 -10.07
CA ILE A 11 -0.26 -14.53 -8.82
C ILE A 11 -1.74 -14.18 -9.01
N GLY A 12 -2.04 -13.12 -9.74
CA GLY A 12 -3.41 -12.64 -9.97
C GLY A 12 -4.29 -13.62 -10.73
N GLN A 13 -3.70 -14.40 -11.66
CA GLN A 13 -4.43 -15.43 -12.41
C GLN A 13 -4.87 -16.64 -11.56
N ARG A 14 -4.18 -16.92 -10.45
CA ARG A 14 -4.45 -18.11 -9.61
C ARG A 14 -5.27 -17.81 -8.36
N PHE A 15 -5.12 -16.62 -7.76
CA PHE A 15 -5.65 -16.31 -6.42
C PHE A 15 -6.60 -15.09 -6.39
N GLY A 16 -6.93 -14.52 -7.56
CA GLY A 16 -7.66 -13.25 -7.60
C GLY A 16 -6.80 -12.06 -7.13
N SER A 17 -7.39 -10.89 -7.07
CA SER A 17 -6.68 -9.67 -6.64
C SER A 17 -6.68 -9.48 -5.13
N LEU A 18 -7.67 -10.03 -4.44
CA LEU A 18 -7.93 -9.76 -3.00
C LEU A 18 -6.87 -10.37 -2.09
N ILE A 19 -6.57 -11.67 -2.26
CA ILE A 19 -5.65 -12.41 -1.36
C ILE A 19 -4.24 -11.83 -1.38
N PRO A 20 -3.59 -11.63 -2.57
CA PRO A 20 -2.25 -11.06 -2.60
C PRO A 20 -2.20 -9.62 -2.09
N CYS A 21 -3.24 -8.81 -2.35
CA CYS A 21 -3.30 -7.46 -1.82
C CYS A 21 -3.41 -7.43 -0.28
N LEU A 22 -4.25 -8.28 0.32
CA LEU A 22 -4.35 -8.37 1.78
C LEU A 22 -3.05 -8.81 2.43
N LEU A 23 -2.37 -9.80 1.87
CA LEU A 23 -1.06 -10.24 2.36
C LEU A 23 -0.03 -9.10 2.31
N LEU A 24 0.04 -8.36 1.20
CA LEU A 24 0.94 -7.23 1.05
C LEU A 24 0.60 -6.09 2.02
N ILE A 25 -0.69 -5.83 2.27
CA ILE A 25 -1.13 -4.83 3.26
C ILE A 25 -0.71 -5.24 4.67
N ILE A 26 -0.83 -6.51 5.04
CA ILE A 26 -0.39 -7.01 6.34
C ILE A 26 1.13 -6.83 6.49
N ILE A 27 1.91 -7.17 5.47
CA ILE A 27 3.37 -6.98 5.47
C ILE A 27 3.70 -5.48 5.58
N LEU A 28 2.97 -4.61 4.87
CA LEU A 28 3.15 -3.17 4.93
C LEU A 28 2.83 -2.63 6.34
N LEU A 29 1.77 -3.13 6.97
CA LEU A 29 1.41 -2.76 8.35
C LEU A 29 2.50 -3.18 9.34
N VAL A 30 2.95 -4.41 9.25
CA VAL A 30 4.01 -4.94 10.14
C VAL A 30 5.31 -4.15 9.97
N THR A 31 5.76 -3.93 8.73
CA THR A 31 6.97 -3.15 8.46
C THR A 31 6.83 -1.69 8.84
N GLY A 32 5.67 -1.07 8.58
CA GLY A 32 5.37 0.31 8.92
C GLY A 32 5.35 0.59 10.42
N VAL A 33 4.94 -0.40 11.24
CA VAL A 33 4.99 -0.30 12.71
C VAL A 33 6.39 -0.61 13.25
N ILE A 34 7.12 -1.54 12.64
CA ILE A 34 8.47 -1.92 13.08
C ILE A 34 9.47 -0.79 12.83
N ILE A 35 9.47 -0.19 11.64
CA ILE A 35 10.46 0.80 11.21
C ILE A 35 10.66 1.94 12.22
N PRO A 36 9.60 2.61 12.75
CA PRO A 36 9.76 3.70 13.71
C PRO A 36 10.28 3.27 15.09
N ASN A 37 10.15 1.98 15.43
CA ASN A 37 10.48 1.44 16.75
C ASN A 37 11.78 0.63 16.77
N VAL A 38 12.41 0.44 15.61
CA VAL A 38 13.64 -0.34 15.48
C VAL A 38 14.86 0.47 15.89
N THR A 39 15.65 -0.09 16.79
CA THR A 39 16.96 0.46 17.20
C THR A 39 18.15 -0.14 16.47
N SER A 40 17.96 -1.30 15.82
CA SER A 40 19.00 -2.00 15.08
C SER A 40 19.12 -1.45 13.65
N PRO A 41 20.30 -0.93 13.23
CA PRO A 41 20.51 -0.44 11.87
C PRO A 41 20.27 -1.53 10.81
N ILE A 42 20.63 -2.77 11.08
CA ILE A 42 20.49 -3.89 10.14
C ILE A 42 19.01 -4.13 9.82
N ILE A 43 18.15 -4.18 10.84
CA ILE A 43 16.71 -4.38 10.66
C ILE A 43 16.10 -3.21 9.91
N PHE A 44 16.54 -1.98 10.21
CA PHE A 44 16.10 -0.79 9.48
C PHE A 44 16.45 -0.86 7.99
N PHE A 45 17.71 -1.17 7.66
CA PHE A 45 18.16 -1.29 6.26
C PHE A 45 17.46 -2.40 5.49
N MET A 46 17.00 -3.46 6.15
CA MET A 46 16.20 -4.52 5.53
C MET A 46 14.72 -4.13 5.37
N ALA A 47 14.14 -3.49 6.37
CA ALA A 47 12.71 -3.17 6.39
C ALA A 47 12.33 -2.04 5.42
N VAL A 48 13.17 -1.01 5.26
CA VAL A 48 12.87 0.16 4.41
C VAL A 48 12.70 -0.21 2.92
N PRO A 49 13.60 -0.98 2.28
CA PRO A 49 13.40 -1.43 0.91
C PRO A 49 12.14 -2.28 0.73
N ILE A 50 11.86 -3.17 1.68
CA ILE A 50 10.64 -4.03 1.64
C ILE A 50 9.40 -3.14 1.66
N CYS A 51 9.33 -2.18 2.59
CA CYS A 51 8.23 -1.24 2.69
C CYS A 51 8.03 -0.43 1.40
N GLY A 52 9.12 0.02 0.76
CA GLY A 52 9.06 0.79 -0.48
C GLY A 52 8.66 -0.05 -1.71
N MET A 53 8.94 -1.35 -1.73
CA MET A 53 8.60 -2.23 -2.85
C MET A 53 7.12 -2.65 -2.85
N ILE A 54 6.48 -2.75 -1.68
CA ILE A 54 5.09 -3.23 -1.55
C ILE A 54 4.11 -2.41 -2.39
N PRO A 55 4.06 -1.06 -2.31
CA PRO A 55 3.16 -0.27 -3.14
C PRO A 55 3.37 -0.47 -4.64
N MET A 56 4.62 -0.68 -5.08
CA MET A 56 4.93 -0.94 -6.49
C MET A 56 4.38 -2.28 -6.96
N ILE A 57 4.41 -3.30 -6.11
CA ILE A 57 3.85 -4.63 -6.40
C ILE A 57 2.31 -4.57 -6.37
N MET A 58 1.72 -3.75 -5.49
CA MET A 58 0.27 -3.60 -5.37
C MET A 58 -0.36 -2.82 -6.53
N THR A 59 0.37 -1.88 -7.13
CA THR A 59 -0.15 -0.99 -8.19
C THR A 59 -0.84 -1.74 -9.33
N PRO A 60 -0.27 -2.80 -9.96
CA PRO A 60 -0.96 -3.51 -11.05
C PRO A 60 -2.24 -4.20 -10.59
N PHE A 61 -2.35 -4.66 -9.35
CA PHE A 61 -3.59 -5.24 -8.82
C PHE A 61 -4.68 -4.17 -8.68
N TYR A 62 -4.33 -2.97 -8.18
CA TYR A 62 -5.28 -1.86 -8.08
C TYR A 62 -5.74 -1.38 -9.44
N LEU A 63 -4.82 -1.20 -10.39
CA LEU A 63 -5.16 -0.76 -11.73
C LEU A 63 -6.03 -1.81 -12.45
N GLY A 64 -5.74 -3.11 -12.26
CA GLY A 64 -6.57 -4.18 -12.79
C GLY A 64 -7.98 -4.20 -12.20
N ALA A 65 -8.11 -3.99 -10.89
CA ALA A 65 -9.41 -3.89 -10.23
C ALA A 65 -10.18 -2.65 -10.69
N MET A 66 -9.53 -1.49 -10.78
CA MET A 66 -10.13 -0.24 -11.29
C MET A 66 -10.64 -0.40 -12.73
N ALA A 67 -9.88 -1.06 -13.61
CA ALA A 67 -10.29 -1.31 -14.98
C ALA A 67 -11.52 -2.23 -15.07
N LYS A 68 -11.68 -3.19 -14.16
CA LYS A 68 -12.87 -4.04 -14.07
C LYS A 68 -14.09 -3.28 -13.55
N LEU A 69 -13.90 -2.39 -12.58
CA LEU A 69 -14.97 -1.60 -11.96
C LEU A 69 -15.46 -0.48 -12.89
N ASP A 70 -14.53 0.18 -13.57
CA ASP A 70 -14.81 1.28 -14.49
C ASP A 70 -14.16 1.04 -15.86
N PRO A 71 -14.90 0.43 -16.80
CA PRO A 71 -14.42 0.20 -18.17
C PRO A 71 -14.11 1.49 -18.96
N THR A 72 -14.59 2.66 -18.49
CA THR A 72 -14.28 3.96 -19.12
C THR A 72 -12.86 4.43 -18.85
N GLY A 73 -12.20 3.83 -17.84
CA GLY A 73 -10.82 4.14 -17.46
C GLY A 73 -10.66 5.37 -16.59
N GLY A 74 -11.73 6.03 -16.18
CA GLY A 74 -11.70 7.24 -15.35
C GLY A 74 -11.04 6.99 -13.98
N LEU A 75 -11.37 5.89 -13.33
CA LEU A 75 -10.76 5.50 -12.04
C LEU A 75 -9.26 5.22 -12.18
N ALA A 76 -8.86 4.50 -13.22
CA ALA A 76 -7.46 4.20 -13.48
C ALA A 76 -6.66 5.48 -13.80
N ALA A 77 -7.25 6.42 -14.53
CA ALA A 77 -6.63 7.70 -14.84
C ALA A 77 -6.52 8.62 -13.60
N ALA A 78 -7.44 8.53 -12.65
CA ALA A 78 -7.42 9.31 -11.40
C ALA A 78 -6.38 8.78 -10.40
N HIS A 79 -6.02 7.50 -10.45
CA HIS A 79 -5.09 6.87 -9.50
C HIS A 79 -3.75 7.62 -9.33
N PRO A 80 -3.03 8.03 -10.40
CA PRO A 80 -1.77 8.77 -10.24
C PRO A 80 -1.94 10.10 -9.52
N ALA A 81 -3.05 10.81 -9.74
CA ALA A 81 -3.32 12.08 -9.08
C ALA A 81 -3.48 11.90 -7.57
N PHE A 82 -4.29 10.93 -7.13
CA PHE A 82 -4.44 10.62 -5.70
C PHE A 82 -3.16 10.10 -5.06
N SER A 83 -2.40 9.26 -5.77
CA SER A 83 -1.11 8.76 -5.31
C SER A 83 -0.10 9.88 -5.10
N THR A 84 -0.05 10.84 -6.02
CA THR A 84 0.83 12.00 -5.93
C THR A 84 0.42 12.94 -4.78
N MET A 85 -0.88 13.17 -4.60
CA MET A 85 -1.39 13.95 -3.47
C MET A 85 -1.03 13.30 -2.13
N GLY A 86 -1.21 11.99 -2.00
CA GLY A 86 -0.80 11.24 -0.80
C GLY A 86 0.71 11.30 -0.57
N GLY A 87 1.50 11.15 -1.62
CA GLY A 87 2.96 11.25 -1.58
C GLY A 87 3.47 12.65 -1.16
N ALA A 88 2.77 13.71 -1.55
CA ALA A 88 3.09 15.08 -1.14
C ALA A 88 2.64 15.38 0.30
N ALA A 89 1.43 14.95 0.68
CA ALA A 89 0.87 15.19 2.02
C ALA A 89 1.53 14.33 3.10
N GLY A 90 1.93 13.11 2.76
CA GLY A 90 2.50 12.14 3.68
C GLY A 90 3.68 12.68 4.50
N PRO A 91 4.77 13.16 3.87
CA PRO A 91 5.93 13.69 4.58
C PRO A 91 5.60 14.88 5.48
N VAL A 92 4.65 15.74 5.07
CA VAL A 92 4.22 16.90 5.88
C VAL A 92 3.52 16.44 7.15
N VAL A 93 2.56 15.52 7.03
CA VAL A 93 1.84 14.96 8.19
C VAL A 93 2.79 14.21 9.11
N MET A 94 3.68 13.38 8.54
CA MET A 94 4.63 12.60 9.33
C MET A 94 5.67 13.47 10.03
N GLY A 95 6.12 14.57 9.39
CA GLY A 95 7.01 15.56 10.02
C GLY A 95 6.34 16.19 11.24
N TYR A 96 5.10 16.65 11.09
CA TYR A 96 4.35 17.27 12.19
C TYR A 96 4.12 16.30 13.38
N VAL A 97 3.75 15.05 13.07
CA VAL A 97 3.55 14.02 14.10
C VAL A 97 4.87 13.66 14.78
N SER A 98 5.97 13.59 14.03
CA SER A 98 7.31 13.32 14.57
C SER A 98 7.76 14.40 15.54
N ASP A 99 7.46 15.67 15.26
CA ASP A 99 7.79 16.80 16.15
C ASP A 99 7.00 16.76 17.46
N TRP A 100 5.75 16.27 17.40
CA TRP A 100 4.85 16.26 18.56
C TRP A 100 4.98 15.00 19.44
N GLN A 101 5.12 13.82 18.83
CA GLN A 101 5.07 12.52 19.51
C GLN A 101 6.32 11.66 19.27
N GLY A 102 7.31 12.21 18.58
CA GLY A 102 8.49 11.45 18.17
C GLY A 102 8.18 10.38 17.12
N PHE A 103 9.17 9.54 16.84
CA PHE A 103 9.05 8.49 15.81
C PHE A 103 7.96 7.45 16.11
N THR A 104 7.63 7.21 17.37
CA THR A 104 6.56 6.29 17.77
C THR A 104 5.20 6.76 17.27
N GLY A 105 4.96 8.08 17.21
CA GLY A 105 3.74 8.67 16.68
C GLY A 105 3.51 8.33 15.19
N ILE A 106 4.59 8.24 14.41
CA ILE A 106 4.53 7.83 13.00
C ILE A 106 3.94 6.41 12.87
N GLY A 107 4.37 5.48 13.74
CA GLY A 107 3.83 4.12 13.76
C GLY A 107 2.32 4.07 13.99
N TRP A 108 1.80 4.92 14.89
CA TRP A 108 0.35 5.01 15.13
C TRP A 108 -0.42 5.57 13.94
N VAL A 109 0.10 6.60 13.28
CA VAL A 109 -0.55 7.17 12.08
C VAL A 109 -0.59 6.13 10.95
N VAL A 110 0.50 5.42 10.71
CA VAL A 110 0.56 4.34 9.71
C VAL A 110 -0.47 3.25 10.04
N LEU A 111 -0.52 2.80 11.30
CA LEU A 111 -1.45 1.77 11.75
C LEU A 111 -2.91 2.20 11.54
N ILE A 112 -3.29 3.38 11.97
CA ILE A 112 -4.66 3.91 11.83
C ILE A 112 -5.02 4.03 10.34
N THR A 113 -4.13 4.60 9.53
CA THR A 113 -4.38 4.80 8.10
C THR A 113 -4.58 3.48 7.36
N ILE A 114 -3.75 2.48 7.65
CA ILE A 114 -3.88 1.16 7.03
C ILE A 114 -5.16 0.46 7.51
N LEU A 115 -5.47 0.50 8.81
CA LEU A 115 -6.68 -0.11 9.34
C LEU A 115 -7.96 0.51 8.77
N MET A 116 -7.97 1.82 8.52
CA MET A 116 -9.09 2.49 7.85
C MET A 116 -9.15 2.14 6.36
N GLY A 117 -8.01 1.92 5.71
CA GLY A 117 -7.92 1.56 4.30
C GLY A 117 -8.34 0.12 3.99
N ILE A 118 -8.06 -0.82 4.90
CA ILE A 118 -8.34 -2.26 4.69
C ILE A 118 -9.80 -2.53 4.28
N PRO A 119 -10.84 -2.07 5.01
CA PRO A 119 -12.23 -2.37 4.65
C PRO A 119 -12.61 -1.76 3.30
N LEU A 120 -12.16 -0.54 3.00
CA LEU A 120 -12.45 0.13 1.73
C LEU A 120 -11.84 -0.62 0.54
N ILE A 121 -10.56 -0.98 0.67
CA ILE A 121 -9.83 -1.74 -0.36
C ILE A 121 -10.42 -3.14 -0.52
N SER A 122 -10.76 -3.82 0.58
CA SER A 122 -11.34 -5.16 0.54
C SER A 122 -12.68 -5.18 -0.18
N ILE A 123 -13.57 -4.23 0.10
CA ILE A 123 -14.86 -4.11 -0.58
C ILE A 123 -14.67 -3.89 -2.08
N ALA A 124 -13.79 -2.95 -2.46
CA ALA A 124 -13.53 -2.66 -3.86
C ALA A 124 -12.94 -3.86 -4.62
N LEU A 125 -11.98 -4.58 -4.02
CA LEU A 125 -11.38 -5.76 -4.63
C LEU A 125 -12.35 -6.94 -4.71
N MET A 126 -13.18 -7.16 -3.68
CA MET A 126 -14.22 -8.19 -3.71
C MET A 126 -15.25 -7.94 -4.83
N GLU A 127 -15.59 -6.69 -5.08
CA GLU A 127 -16.51 -6.31 -6.14
C GLU A 127 -15.88 -6.45 -7.53
N ALA A 128 -14.60 -6.14 -7.65
CA ALA A 128 -13.83 -6.35 -8.88
C ALA A 128 -13.60 -7.83 -9.21
N ASP A 129 -13.44 -8.70 -8.22
CA ASP A 129 -13.25 -10.14 -8.44
C ASP A 129 -14.56 -10.89 -8.78
N LYS A 130 -15.73 -10.26 -8.57
CA LYS A 130 -17.04 -10.80 -8.97
C LYS A 130 -17.39 -10.53 -10.44
N LYS A 131 -16.73 -9.58 -11.07
CA LYS A 131 -16.87 -9.21 -12.48
C LYS A 131 -15.82 -9.90 -13.35
#